data_d84c3487afa82765eb96cb798e885387
#
_entry.id   d84c3487afa82765eb96cb798e885387
#
_cell.length_a   1.000
_cell.length_b   1.000
_cell.length_c   1.000
_cell.angle_alpha   90.00
_cell.angle_beta   90.00
_cell.angle_gamma   90.00
#
_symmetry.space_group_name_H-M   'P 1'
#
loop_
_entity.id
_entity.type
_entity.pdbx_description
1 polymer ?
#
loop_
_entity_poly.entity_id
_entity_poly.type
_entity_poly.pdbx_seq_one_letter_code
_entity_poly.pdbx_strand_id
1 'polypeptide(L)'
;MTAWGWAMTIGILFICTSNICRSPMAEGVFRNMARRAGLAAAFTVDSAGTFDGYVGRPPAPLAIKAAALRGHDIAGLRARQVGEGDIVRFDYVLAMDRCHLADLRWIAPRALFERLQLFTSFDPSSRAVDVADPYGGPMGDYEQALDIIEAGCDGLLKALTPLAEGLLREQPAA
;
A
#
# COMPACT_ATOMS: atom_id res chain seq x y z
N MET A 1 -1.00 -32.61 10.46
CA MET A 1 -0.22 -32.78 9.22
C MET A 1 -0.78 -31.81 8.17
N THR A 2 -0.32 -30.54 8.16
CA THR A 2 -0.65 -29.56 7.14
C THR A 2 0.56 -29.43 6.24
N ALA A 3 0.51 -30.15 5.13
CA ALA A 3 1.45 -30.00 4.03
C ALA A 3 1.11 -28.70 3.31
N TRP A 4 2.06 -27.82 3.24
CA TRP A 4 2.32 -26.62 2.43
C TRP A 4 2.86 -25.50 3.32
N GLY A 5 4.19 -25.45 3.42
CA GLY A 5 4.92 -24.43 4.20
C GLY A 5 4.91 -23.06 3.50
N TRP A 6 3.74 -22.44 3.42
CA TRP A 6 3.65 -21.02 3.09
C TRP A 6 3.89 -20.25 4.38
N ALA A 7 4.96 -19.50 4.45
CA ALA A 7 5.14 -18.53 5.52
C ALA A 7 3.90 -17.62 5.53
N MET A 8 3.14 -17.62 6.62
CA MET A 8 2.00 -16.73 6.76
C MET A 8 2.53 -15.30 6.81
N THR A 9 2.03 -14.44 5.95
CA THR A 9 2.38 -13.01 5.91
C THR A 9 1.11 -12.18 5.97
N ILE A 10 1.21 -10.96 6.47
CA ILE A 10 0.14 -9.96 6.42
C ILE A 10 0.16 -9.34 5.03
N GLY A 11 -0.92 -9.52 4.29
CA GLY A 11 -1.09 -8.98 2.94
C GLY A 11 -1.59 -7.53 2.97
N ILE A 12 -0.85 -6.60 2.37
CA ILE A 12 -1.22 -5.18 2.26
C ILE A 12 -1.22 -4.77 0.79
N LEU A 13 -2.33 -4.20 0.32
CA LEU A 13 -2.49 -3.70 -1.03
C LEU A 13 -2.90 -2.23 -1.02
N PHE A 14 -2.08 -1.36 -1.60
CA PHE A 14 -2.36 0.06 -1.75
C PHE A 14 -3.05 0.35 -3.08
N ILE A 15 -4.14 1.13 -3.07
CA ILE A 15 -4.96 1.39 -4.26
C ILE A 15 -5.08 2.89 -4.53
N CYS A 16 -4.75 3.28 -5.77
CA CYS A 16 -5.10 4.59 -6.32
C CYS A 16 -5.74 4.45 -7.71
N THR A 17 -5.86 5.51 -8.50
CA THR A 17 -6.48 5.44 -9.83
C THR A 17 -5.64 4.60 -10.79
N SER A 18 -4.47 5.09 -11.16
CA SER A 18 -3.66 4.54 -12.27
C SER A 18 -2.44 3.72 -11.82
N ASN A 19 -2.23 3.59 -10.52
CA ASN A 19 -1.07 2.89 -9.95
C ASN A 19 0.29 3.43 -10.45
N ILE A 20 0.38 4.75 -10.63
CA ILE A 20 1.63 5.41 -11.07
C ILE A 20 2.13 6.52 -10.14
N CYS A 21 1.31 6.97 -9.16
CA CYS A 21 1.71 8.00 -8.21
C CYS A 21 1.53 7.53 -6.76
N ARG A 22 0.33 7.70 -6.18
CA ARG A 22 0.05 7.51 -4.75
C ARG A 22 0.30 6.09 -4.26
N SER A 23 -0.30 5.10 -4.88
CA SER A 23 -0.18 3.70 -4.43
C SER A 23 1.23 3.12 -4.57
N PRO A 24 2.02 3.35 -5.67
CA PRO A 24 3.40 2.88 -5.70
C PRO A 24 4.31 3.64 -4.73
N MET A 25 4.06 4.94 -4.44
CA MET A 25 4.78 5.64 -3.39
C MET A 25 4.51 5.01 -2.02
N ALA A 26 3.25 4.69 -1.69
CA ALA A 26 2.90 4.03 -0.42
C ALA A 26 3.52 2.64 -0.30
N GLU A 27 3.51 1.85 -1.37
CA GLU A 27 4.18 0.55 -1.41
C GLU A 27 5.67 0.66 -1.10
N GLY A 28 6.37 1.59 -1.76
CA GLY A 28 7.81 1.81 -1.54
C GLY A 28 8.13 2.30 -0.13
N VAL A 29 7.34 3.24 0.38
CA VAL A 29 7.47 3.76 1.75
C VAL A 29 7.28 2.65 2.77
N PHE A 30 6.17 1.91 2.70
CA PHE A 30 5.88 0.85 3.66
C PHE A 30 6.93 -0.27 3.63
N ARG A 31 7.33 -0.73 2.44
CA ARG A 31 8.41 -1.74 2.30
C ARG A 31 9.71 -1.28 2.95
N ASN A 32 10.09 -0.02 2.74
CA ASN A 32 11.30 0.53 3.34
C ASN A 32 11.20 0.63 4.87
N MET A 33 10.08 1.11 5.40
CA MET A 33 9.83 1.19 6.84
C MET A 33 9.83 -0.19 7.50
N ALA A 34 9.12 -1.17 6.93
CA ALA A 34 9.09 -2.55 7.43
C ALA A 34 10.48 -3.20 7.43
N ARG A 35 11.28 -2.96 6.37
CA ARG A 35 12.67 -3.44 6.30
C ARG A 35 13.54 -2.82 7.38
N ARG A 36 13.43 -1.50 7.62
CA ARG A 36 14.19 -0.81 8.68
C ARG A 36 13.81 -1.24 10.08
N ALA A 37 12.55 -1.64 10.27
CA ALA A 37 12.05 -2.21 11.52
C ALA A 37 12.40 -3.70 11.72
N GLY A 38 13.03 -4.36 10.72
CA GLY A 38 13.31 -5.79 10.79
C GLY A 38 12.08 -6.70 10.60
N LEU A 39 10.97 -6.15 10.11
CA LEU A 39 9.67 -6.83 9.98
C LEU A 39 9.31 -7.21 8.54
N ALA A 40 10.19 -6.98 7.56
CA ALA A 40 9.87 -7.17 6.15
C ALA A 40 9.35 -8.58 5.80
N ALA A 41 9.88 -9.62 6.46
CA ALA A 41 9.47 -11.00 6.21
C ALA A 41 8.03 -11.33 6.68
N ALA A 42 7.45 -10.49 7.54
CA ALA A 42 6.07 -10.65 8.01
C ALA A 42 5.03 -10.09 7.02
N PHE A 43 5.44 -9.36 5.98
CA PHE A 43 4.52 -8.67 5.09
C PHE A 43 4.64 -9.09 3.64
N THR A 44 3.51 -9.21 2.96
CA THR A 44 3.38 -9.21 1.50
C THR A 44 2.76 -7.88 1.09
N VAL A 45 3.52 -7.03 0.42
CA VAL A 45 3.11 -5.66 0.07
C VAL A 45 3.06 -5.50 -1.44
N ASP A 46 1.99 -4.89 -1.93
CA ASP A 46 1.79 -4.61 -3.36
C ASP A 46 0.97 -3.34 -3.56
N SER A 47 0.85 -2.89 -4.79
CA SER A 47 -0.03 -1.79 -5.18
C SER A 47 -0.73 -2.06 -6.50
N ALA A 48 -1.91 -1.45 -6.68
CA ALA A 48 -2.69 -1.56 -7.91
C ALA A 48 -3.52 -0.28 -8.15
N GLY A 49 -4.16 -0.20 -9.31
CA GLY A 49 -5.04 0.89 -9.69
C GLY A 49 -6.45 0.42 -10.00
N THR A 50 -7.43 1.31 -9.84
CA THR A 50 -8.81 1.06 -10.28
C THR A 50 -8.98 1.22 -11.79
N PHE A 51 -8.05 1.90 -12.47
CA PHE A 51 -8.03 2.18 -13.90
C PHE A 51 -6.88 1.43 -14.60
N ASP A 52 -7.15 0.87 -15.78
CA ASP A 52 -6.24 0.00 -16.53
C ASP A 52 -5.34 0.71 -17.55
N GLY A 53 -5.58 2.00 -17.83
CA GLY A 53 -4.93 2.73 -18.93
C GLY A 53 -3.40 2.87 -18.80
N TYR A 54 -2.82 2.54 -17.65
CA TYR A 54 -1.38 2.62 -17.40
C TYR A 54 -0.73 1.27 -17.07
N VAL A 55 -1.43 0.15 -17.23
CA VAL A 55 -0.91 -1.19 -16.95
C VAL A 55 0.44 -1.43 -17.66
N GLY A 56 1.43 -1.94 -16.92
CA GLY A 56 2.81 -2.17 -17.38
C GLY A 56 3.71 -0.94 -17.37
N ARG A 57 3.19 0.27 -17.17
CA ARG A 57 4.00 1.50 -17.09
C ARG A 57 4.72 1.60 -15.74
N PRO A 58 5.92 2.21 -15.72
CA PRO A 58 6.57 2.59 -14.47
C PRO A 58 5.78 3.69 -13.74
N PRO A 59 6.05 3.94 -12.46
CA PRO A 59 5.53 5.12 -11.77
C PRO A 59 5.90 6.42 -12.49
N ALA A 60 5.10 7.46 -12.26
CA ALA A 60 5.33 8.79 -12.85
C ALA A 60 6.73 9.31 -12.49
N PRO A 61 7.44 9.99 -13.41
CA PRO A 61 8.81 10.45 -13.16
C PRO A 61 8.97 11.30 -11.89
N LEU A 62 7.99 12.17 -11.60
CA LEU A 62 8.00 12.99 -10.38
C LEU A 62 7.72 12.16 -9.13
N ALA A 63 6.91 11.10 -9.21
CA ALA A 63 6.70 10.15 -8.10
C ALA A 63 8.00 9.41 -7.78
N ILE A 64 8.70 8.89 -8.80
CA ILE A 64 10.01 8.24 -8.62
C ILE A 64 11.00 9.21 -7.98
N LYS A 65 11.09 10.44 -8.51
CA LYS A 65 12.03 11.46 -8.01
C LYS A 65 11.73 11.84 -6.56
N ALA A 66 10.47 12.12 -6.23
CA ALA A 66 10.06 12.52 -4.88
C ALA A 66 10.33 11.39 -3.87
N ALA A 67 9.97 10.15 -4.21
CA ALA A 67 10.24 8.99 -3.37
C ALA A 67 11.75 8.76 -3.17
N ALA A 68 12.56 8.85 -4.24
CA ALA A 68 14.00 8.66 -4.18
C ALA A 68 14.70 9.69 -3.30
N LEU A 69 14.26 10.97 -3.31
CA LEU A 69 14.79 12.03 -2.44
C LEU A 69 14.60 11.73 -0.94
N ARG A 70 13.62 10.87 -0.60
CA ARG A 70 13.35 10.41 0.78
C ARG A 70 13.87 8.99 1.04
N GLY A 71 14.63 8.40 0.11
CA GLY A 71 15.26 7.09 0.26
C GLY A 71 14.31 5.91 -0.02
N HIS A 72 13.21 6.14 -0.76
CA HIS A 72 12.28 5.09 -1.17
C HIS A 72 12.46 4.79 -2.66
N ASP A 73 12.83 3.56 -3.00
CA ASP A 73 12.97 3.12 -4.39
C ASP A 73 11.66 2.50 -4.89
N ILE A 74 11.09 3.12 -5.92
CA ILE A 74 9.87 2.66 -6.59
C ILE A 74 10.07 2.50 -8.12
N ALA A 75 11.27 2.74 -8.63
CA ALA A 75 11.53 2.76 -10.08
C ALA A 75 11.28 1.40 -10.76
N GLY A 76 11.47 0.31 -10.01
CA GLY A 76 11.23 -1.06 -10.49
C GLY A 76 9.76 -1.47 -10.56
N LEU A 77 8.84 -0.72 -9.92
CA LEU A 77 7.43 -1.06 -9.89
C LEU A 77 6.76 -0.90 -11.26
N ARG A 78 5.68 -1.63 -11.48
CA ARG A 78 4.89 -1.56 -12.70
C ARG A 78 3.41 -1.50 -12.35
N ALA A 79 2.71 -0.57 -12.99
CA ALA A 79 1.28 -0.39 -12.80
C ALA A 79 0.51 -1.65 -13.21
N ARG A 80 -0.48 -2.01 -12.40
CA ARG A 80 -1.43 -3.08 -12.67
C ARG A 80 -2.83 -2.69 -12.23
N GLN A 81 -3.84 -3.34 -12.78
CA GLN A 81 -5.22 -3.15 -12.34
C GLN A 81 -5.54 -4.07 -11.16
N VAL A 82 -6.35 -3.56 -10.22
CA VAL A 82 -6.92 -4.36 -9.14
C VAL A 82 -8.05 -5.24 -9.66
N GLY A 83 -8.13 -6.46 -9.15
CA GLY A 83 -9.21 -7.40 -9.44
C GLY A 83 -9.81 -8.00 -8.17
N GLU A 84 -10.94 -8.71 -8.32
CA GLU A 84 -11.61 -9.38 -7.19
C GLU A 84 -10.67 -10.35 -6.45
N GLY A 85 -9.80 -11.05 -7.17
CA GLY A 85 -8.81 -11.95 -6.59
C GLY A 85 -7.82 -11.27 -5.63
N ASP A 86 -7.52 -9.99 -5.84
CA ASP A 86 -6.67 -9.23 -4.92
C ASP A 86 -7.36 -9.04 -3.57
N ILE A 87 -8.67 -8.75 -3.56
CA ILE A 87 -9.44 -8.52 -2.34
C ILE A 87 -9.54 -9.81 -1.51
N VAL A 88 -9.56 -10.96 -2.17
CA VAL A 88 -9.52 -12.26 -1.50
C VAL A 88 -8.14 -12.55 -0.92
N ARG A 89 -7.07 -12.13 -1.62
CA ARG A 89 -5.68 -12.45 -1.28
C ARG A 89 -5.10 -11.57 -0.18
N PHE A 90 -5.40 -10.26 -0.18
CA PHE A 90 -4.81 -9.30 0.75
C PHE A 90 -5.71 -9.09 1.96
N ASP A 91 -5.10 -8.96 3.15
CA ASP A 91 -5.81 -8.74 4.41
C ASP A 91 -6.24 -7.28 4.57
N TYR A 92 -5.43 -6.35 4.06
CA TYR A 92 -5.67 -4.91 4.06
C TYR A 92 -5.62 -4.38 2.64
N VAL A 93 -6.74 -3.85 2.14
CA VAL A 93 -6.87 -3.20 0.82
C VAL A 93 -7.15 -1.73 1.07
N LEU A 94 -6.13 -0.89 0.88
CA LEU A 94 -6.07 0.47 1.39
C LEU A 94 -6.24 1.47 0.26
N ALA A 95 -7.41 2.12 0.23
CA ALA A 95 -7.78 3.12 -0.76
C ALA A 95 -7.16 4.49 -0.42
N MET A 96 -6.52 5.15 -1.40
CA MET A 96 -5.94 6.48 -1.23
C MET A 96 -6.99 7.58 -1.07
N ASP A 97 -8.22 7.35 -1.55
CA ASP A 97 -9.34 8.26 -1.38
C ASP A 97 -10.69 7.53 -1.37
N ARG A 98 -11.75 8.30 -1.11
CA ARG A 98 -13.12 7.78 -1.01
C ARG A 98 -13.66 7.26 -2.34
N CYS A 99 -13.20 7.80 -3.49
CA CYS A 99 -13.60 7.30 -4.80
C CYS A 99 -13.05 5.89 -5.02
N HIS A 100 -11.77 5.65 -4.73
CA HIS A 100 -11.18 4.32 -4.82
C HIS A 100 -11.85 3.33 -3.86
N LEU A 101 -12.23 3.77 -2.64
CA LEU A 101 -12.97 2.92 -1.71
C LEU A 101 -14.34 2.52 -2.26
N ALA A 102 -15.04 3.44 -2.94
CA ALA A 102 -16.30 3.15 -3.60
C ALA A 102 -16.12 2.15 -4.76
N ASP A 103 -15.11 2.35 -5.62
CA ASP A 103 -14.77 1.44 -6.71
C ASP A 103 -14.46 0.03 -6.20
N LEU A 104 -13.68 -0.08 -5.13
CA LEU A 104 -13.36 -1.37 -4.50
C LEU A 104 -14.60 -2.07 -3.97
N ARG A 105 -15.52 -1.34 -3.33
CA ARG A 105 -16.79 -1.92 -2.83
C ARG A 105 -17.69 -2.42 -3.96
N TRP A 106 -17.55 -1.87 -5.16
CA TRP A 106 -18.31 -2.32 -6.32
C TRP A 106 -17.87 -3.71 -6.80
N ILE A 107 -16.57 -4.02 -6.73
CA ILE A 107 -16.00 -5.29 -7.19
C ILE A 107 -15.82 -6.32 -6.07
N ALA A 108 -15.90 -5.92 -4.81
CA ALA A 108 -15.63 -6.78 -3.68
C ALA A 108 -16.85 -7.61 -3.25
N PRO A 109 -16.67 -8.88 -2.87
CA PRO A 109 -17.67 -9.61 -2.13
C PRO A 109 -18.01 -8.91 -0.81
N ARG A 110 -19.29 -8.78 -0.48
CA ARG A 110 -19.73 -8.08 0.75
C ARG A 110 -19.10 -8.63 2.03
N ALA A 111 -18.83 -9.92 2.08
CA ALA A 111 -18.19 -10.58 3.21
C ALA A 111 -16.76 -10.10 3.48
N LEU A 112 -16.12 -9.40 2.51
CA LEU A 112 -14.74 -8.92 2.60
C LEU A 112 -14.65 -7.39 2.74
N PHE A 113 -15.78 -6.70 2.94
CA PHE A 113 -15.79 -5.23 3.05
C PHE A 113 -14.96 -4.70 4.23
N GLU A 114 -14.78 -5.47 5.27
CA GLU A 114 -13.91 -5.13 6.41
C GLU A 114 -12.43 -4.97 6.04
N ARG A 115 -11.99 -5.62 4.93
CA ARG A 115 -10.62 -5.49 4.41
C ARG A 115 -10.39 -4.16 3.69
N LEU A 116 -11.48 -3.51 3.24
CA LEU A 116 -11.44 -2.28 2.46
C LEU A 116 -11.48 -1.06 3.39
N GLN A 117 -10.40 -0.32 3.46
CA GLN A 117 -10.27 0.81 4.36
C GLN A 117 -9.67 2.03 3.64
N LEU A 118 -9.97 3.23 4.13
CA LEU A 118 -9.23 4.41 3.73
C LEU A 118 -7.83 4.37 4.33
N PHE A 119 -6.81 4.58 3.52
CA PHE A 119 -5.42 4.58 3.96
C PHE A 119 -5.16 5.60 5.08
N THR A 120 -5.74 6.79 4.98
CA THR A 120 -5.60 7.88 5.96
C THR A 120 -6.14 7.55 7.34
N SER A 121 -6.97 6.51 7.48
CA SER A 121 -7.48 6.06 8.80
C SER A 121 -6.38 5.52 9.72
N PHE A 122 -5.20 5.23 9.19
CA PHE A 122 -4.03 4.78 9.98
C PHE A 122 -3.19 5.94 10.53
N ASP A 123 -3.46 7.18 10.14
CA ASP A 123 -2.89 8.35 10.78
C ASP A 123 -3.95 9.10 11.60
N PRO A 124 -4.07 8.82 12.91
CA PRO A 124 -5.08 9.47 13.75
C PRO A 124 -4.84 10.97 13.95
N SER A 125 -3.64 11.46 13.62
CA SER A 125 -3.31 12.89 13.67
C SER A 125 -3.68 13.63 12.38
N SER A 126 -3.92 12.90 11.30
CA SER A 126 -4.28 13.49 10.01
C SER A 126 -5.67 14.11 10.04
N ARG A 127 -5.76 15.34 9.49
CA ARG A 127 -7.04 15.95 9.14
C ARG A 127 -7.47 15.62 7.70
N ALA A 128 -6.57 15.02 6.91
CA ALA A 128 -6.85 14.62 5.54
C ALA A 128 -7.67 13.33 5.54
N VAL A 129 -8.80 13.35 4.84
CA VAL A 129 -9.61 12.15 4.59
C VAL A 129 -9.06 11.39 3.39
N ASP A 130 -8.56 12.11 2.41
CA ASP A 130 -8.06 11.58 1.15
C ASP A 130 -6.59 11.99 0.94
N VAL A 131 -5.79 11.14 0.30
CA VAL A 131 -4.48 11.52 -0.25
C VAL A 131 -4.73 12.20 -1.58
N ALA A 132 -4.47 13.51 -1.67
CA ALA A 132 -4.67 14.29 -2.89
C ALA A 132 -3.87 13.71 -4.06
N ASP A 133 -4.43 13.76 -5.27
CA ASP A 133 -3.74 13.26 -6.46
C ASP A 133 -2.70 14.28 -6.96
N PRO A 134 -1.39 13.94 -6.93
CA PRO A 134 -0.35 14.85 -7.40
C PRO A 134 -0.17 14.83 -8.93
N TYR A 135 -0.86 13.93 -9.65
CA TYR A 135 -0.63 13.74 -11.08
C TYR A 135 -0.92 15.02 -11.88
N GLY A 136 0.06 15.42 -12.70
CA GLY A 136 -0.01 16.66 -13.50
C GLY A 136 0.35 17.93 -12.74
N GLY A 137 0.57 17.84 -11.43
CA GLY A 137 1.01 18.95 -10.58
C GLY A 137 2.54 19.08 -10.49
N PRO A 138 3.04 20.13 -9.81
CA PRO A 138 4.46 20.34 -9.54
C PRO A 138 5.00 19.36 -8.48
N MET A 139 6.33 19.36 -8.29
CA MET A 139 7.00 18.50 -7.30
C MET A 139 6.42 18.65 -5.89
N GLY A 140 6.05 19.86 -5.47
CA GLY A 140 5.46 20.11 -4.15
C GLY A 140 4.20 19.31 -3.86
N ASP A 141 3.39 19.00 -4.87
CA ASP A 141 2.19 18.19 -4.69
C ASP A 141 2.56 16.72 -4.38
N TYR A 142 3.63 16.21 -5.01
CA TYR A 142 4.16 14.87 -4.72
C TYR A 142 4.78 14.80 -3.32
N GLU A 143 5.46 15.87 -2.90
CA GLU A 143 6.03 15.98 -1.55
C GLU A 143 4.93 16.00 -0.48
N GLN A 144 3.85 16.77 -0.69
CA GLN A 144 2.69 16.79 0.21
C GLN A 144 1.97 15.43 0.26
N ALA A 145 1.82 14.76 -0.88
CA ALA A 145 1.27 13.41 -0.90
C ALA A 145 2.15 12.43 -0.12
N LEU A 146 3.48 12.55 -0.24
CA LEU A 146 4.43 11.73 0.53
C LEU A 146 4.38 12.00 2.03
N ASP A 147 4.17 13.25 2.47
CA ASP A 147 4.02 13.56 3.90
C ASP A 147 2.85 12.78 4.51
N ILE A 148 1.70 12.75 3.83
CA ILE A 148 0.52 11.99 4.26
C ILE A 148 0.80 10.48 4.17
N ILE A 149 1.47 10.03 3.11
CA ILE A 149 1.79 8.62 2.89
C ILE A 149 2.76 8.10 3.95
N GLU A 150 3.81 8.85 4.28
CA GLU A 150 4.76 8.46 5.32
C GLU A 150 4.10 8.36 6.70
N ALA A 151 3.26 9.34 7.06
CA ALA A 151 2.52 9.32 8.32
C ALA A 151 1.54 8.15 8.39
N GLY A 152 0.78 7.89 7.32
CA GLY A 152 -0.13 6.75 7.25
C GLY A 152 0.58 5.40 7.29
N CYS A 153 1.73 5.26 6.60
CA CYS A 153 2.55 4.06 6.64
C CYS A 153 3.16 3.81 8.04
N ASP A 154 3.59 4.86 8.73
CA ASP A 154 4.09 4.75 10.11
C ASP A 154 2.99 4.27 11.07
N GLY A 155 1.80 4.85 10.97
CA GLY A 155 0.64 4.42 11.76
C GLY A 155 0.21 2.99 11.46
N LEU A 156 0.16 2.62 10.18
CA LEU A 156 -0.14 1.26 9.75
C LEU A 156 0.89 0.25 10.29
N LEU A 157 2.19 0.55 10.15
CA LEU A 157 3.25 -0.32 10.65
C LEU A 157 3.16 -0.49 12.17
N LYS A 158 2.94 0.60 12.92
CA LYS A 158 2.75 0.55 14.37
C LYS A 158 1.56 -0.33 14.77
N ALA A 159 0.44 -0.19 14.07
CA ALA A 159 -0.76 -0.98 14.32
C ALA A 159 -0.54 -2.48 14.06
N LEU A 160 0.27 -2.83 13.06
CA LEU A 160 0.50 -4.22 12.64
C LEU A 160 1.74 -4.86 13.29
N THR A 161 2.61 -4.10 13.94
CA THR A 161 3.84 -4.62 14.58
C THR A 161 3.58 -5.79 15.54
N PRO A 162 2.60 -5.76 16.46
CA PRO A 162 2.37 -6.89 17.36
C PRO A 162 2.03 -8.18 16.63
N LEU A 163 1.22 -8.10 15.57
CA LEU A 163 0.85 -9.24 14.73
C LEU A 163 2.06 -9.75 13.93
N ALA A 164 2.82 -8.83 13.33
CA ALA A 164 4.02 -9.15 12.55
C ALA A 164 5.09 -9.88 13.40
N GLU A 165 5.36 -9.38 14.61
CA GLU A 165 6.29 -10.02 15.54
C GLU A 165 5.80 -11.41 15.99
N GLY A 166 4.49 -11.58 16.17
CA GLY A 166 3.88 -12.88 16.45
C GLY A 166 4.17 -13.89 15.37
N LEU A 167 3.90 -13.53 14.11
CA LEU A 167 4.16 -14.39 12.94
C LEU A 167 5.63 -14.77 12.80
N LEU A 168 6.55 -13.82 13.03
CA LEU A 168 7.98 -14.09 12.91
C LEU A 168 8.50 -15.03 14.01
N ARG A 169 7.91 -15.00 15.21
CA ARG A 169 8.25 -15.95 16.29
C ARG A 169 7.76 -17.38 16.03
N GLU A 170 6.66 -17.52 15.27
CA GLU A 170 6.08 -18.83 14.95
C GLU A 170 6.74 -19.49 13.72
N GLN A 171 7.53 -18.74 12.95
CA GLN A 171 8.29 -19.29 11.82
C GLN A 171 9.50 -20.05 12.35
N PRO A 172 9.67 -21.36 12.04
CA PRO A 172 10.87 -22.10 12.42
C PRO A 172 12.09 -21.42 11.80
N ALA A 173 13.16 -21.30 12.60
CA ALA A 173 14.45 -20.83 12.10
C ALA A 173 14.87 -21.69 10.90
N ALA A 174 15.15 -21.04 9.75
CA ALA A 174 15.60 -21.68 8.52
C ALA A 174 17.00 -22.26 8.66
#